data_648408262175baf5c13158bb164c8b9f
#
_entry.id   648408262175baf5c13158bb164c8b9f
#
_cell.length_a   1.000
_cell.length_b   1.000
_cell.length_c   1.000
_cell.angle_alpha   90.00
_cell.angle_beta   90.00
_cell.angle_gamma   90.00
#
_symmetry.space_group_name_H-M   'P 1'
#
loop_
_entity.id
_entity.type
_entity.pdbx_description
1 polymer ?
#
loop_
_entity_poly.entity_id
_entity_poly.type
_entity_poly.pdbx_seq_one_letter_code
_entity_poly.pdbx_strand_id
1 'polypeptide(L)'
;MRGGDSFAVGELTELLGVTATAVRQRIERLLKMGLIDREKVVAGRGRPTFRYCLTVIGHRDAGANPADLADAMWREILAVEDEAIRNQLVSAVAVRLGQQFAMQLEADQSKDNFEDRMHRLSEMMTSRQMLTEVIHVGELPVLDICACPFPTLTEVSDDRAMCRLEEQMISKALGQPVHLSSCRLDGDECCQFTAVTVTAEGTANGSA
;
A
#
# COMPACT_ATOMS: atom_id res chain seq x y z
N MET A 1 -12.57 -15.44 29.63
CA MET A 1 -13.34 -14.17 29.74
C MET A 1 -12.81 -13.23 28.66
N ARG A 2 -13.58 -13.00 27.62
CA ARG A 2 -13.24 -12.03 26.53
C ARG A 2 -13.80 -10.68 26.97
N GLY A 3 -12.99 -9.88 27.63
CA GLY A 3 -13.35 -8.50 28.03
C GLY A 3 -13.14 -7.56 26.86
N GLY A 4 -14.13 -7.42 26.01
CA GLY A 4 -14.18 -6.40 24.99
C GLY A 4 -15.57 -5.81 24.98
N ASP A 5 -15.69 -4.49 24.84
CA ASP A 5 -16.97 -3.83 24.76
C ASP A 5 -17.78 -4.40 23.60
N SER A 6 -19.01 -4.82 23.88
CA SER A 6 -19.92 -5.32 22.87
C SER A 6 -21.11 -4.39 22.73
N PHE A 7 -21.57 -4.14 21.52
CA PHE A 7 -22.59 -3.16 21.22
C PHE A 7 -23.79 -3.78 20.49
N ALA A 8 -24.99 -3.36 20.84
CA ALA A 8 -26.19 -3.63 20.06
C ALA A 8 -26.35 -2.61 18.93
N VAL A 9 -27.15 -2.95 17.91
CA VAL A 9 -27.41 -2.04 16.77
C VAL A 9 -27.96 -0.69 17.24
N GLY A 10 -28.85 -0.67 18.25
CA GLY A 10 -29.41 0.56 18.77
C GLY A 10 -28.35 1.47 19.38
N GLU A 11 -27.47 0.92 20.21
CA GLU A 11 -26.35 1.66 20.82
C GLU A 11 -25.41 2.26 19.77
N LEU A 12 -25.11 1.48 18.71
CA LEU A 12 -24.29 1.98 17.61
C LEU A 12 -24.98 3.06 16.78
N THR A 13 -26.30 2.97 16.64
CA THR A 13 -27.12 3.98 15.93
C THR A 13 -27.06 5.31 16.68
N GLU A 14 -27.20 5.29 17.99
CA GLU A 14 -27.13 6.47 18.85
C GLU A 14 -25.73 7.08 18.85
N LEU A 15 -24.69 6.24 19.02
CA LEU A 15 -23.28 6.68 19.06
C LEU A 15 -22.82 7.32 17.75
N LEU A 16 -23.24 6.76 16.61
CA LEU A 16 -22.76 7.18 15.29
C LEU A 16 -23.66 8.21 14.61
N GLY A 17 -24.86 8.48 15.13
CA GLY A 17 -25.81 9.40 14.54
C GLY A 17 -26.32 9.00 13.14
N VAL A 18 -26.31 7.68 12.83
CA VAL A 18 -26.71 7.14 11.52
C VAL A 18 -27.89 6.19 11.65
N THR A 19 -28.57 5.88 10.55
CA THR A 19 -29.75 5.01 10.57
C THR A 19 -29.40 3.54 10.91
N ALA A 20 -30.32 2.83 11.54
CA ALA A 20 -30.15 1.41 11.86
C ALA A 20 -29.89 0.54 10.61
N THR A 21 -30.41 0.94 9.45
CA THR A 21 -30.15 0.26 8.17
C THR A 21 -28.67 0.40 7.76
N ALA A 22 -28.14 1.61 7.85
CA ALA A 22 -26.72 1.86 7.54
C ALA A 22 -25.80 1.10 8.50
N VAL A 23 -26.12 1.08 9.81
CA VAL A 23 -25.37 0.29 10.80
C VAL A 23 -25.38 -1.21 10.44
N ARG A 24 -26.55 -1.77 10.12
CA ARG A 24 -26.66 -3.20 9.76
C ARG A 24 -25.83 -3.54 8.52
N GLN A 25 -25.86 -2.71 7.48
CA GLN A 25 -25.07 -2.94 6.27
C GLN A 25 -23.56 -2.93 6.55
N ARG A 26 -23.10 -2.01 7.41
CA ARG A 26 -21.69 -1.99 7.84
C ARG A 26 -21.33 -3.22 8.67
N ILE A 27 -22.17 -3.60 9.62
CA ILE A 27 -22.00 -4.82 10.43
C ILE A 27 -21.89 -6.06 9.56
N GLU A 28 -22.76 -6.24 8.57
CA GLU A 28 -22.70 -7.39 7.66
C GLU A 28 -21.38 -7.44 6.89
N ARG A 29 -20.88 -6.30 6.44
CA ARG A 29 -19.58 -6.21 5.77
C ARG A 29 -18.43 -6.61 6.71
N LEU A 30 -18.40 -6.06 7.93
CA LEU A 30 -17.38 -6.37 8.94
C LEU A 30 -17.42 -7.84 9.39
N LEU A 31 -18.61 -8.44 9.49
CA LEU A 31 -18.78 -9.87 9.74
C LEU A 31 -18.18 -10.71 8.62
N LYS A 32 -18.44 -10.36 7.34
CA LYS A 32 -17.86 -11.04 6.17
C LYS A 32 -16.33 -10.95 6.13
N MET A 33 -15.78 -9.84 6.60
CA MET A 33 -14.34 -9.63 6.72
C MET A 33 -13.72 -10.30 7.95
N GLY A 34 -14.54 -10.90 8.83
CA GLY A 34 -14.07 -11.52 10.07
C GLY A 34 -13.51 -10.54 11.10
N LEU A 35 -13.82 -9.25 10.98
CA LEU A 35 -13.34 -8.20 11.89
C LEU A 35 -14.16 -8.09 13.17
N ILE A 36 -15.42 -8.50 13.11
CA ILE A 36 -16.31 -8.55 14.27
C ILE A 36 -16.98 -9.91 14.38
N ASP A 37 -17.33 -10.28 15.60
CA ASP A 37 -18.19 -11.43 15.93
C ASP A 37 -19.53 -10.95 16.44
N ARG A 38 -20.55 -11.81 16.34
CA ARG A 38 -21.85 -11.56 16.95
C ARG A 38 -22.17 -12.61 18.01
N GLU A 39 -22.64 -12.15 19.13
CA GLU A 39 -23.13 -12.98 20.20
C GLU A 39 -24.64 -12.80 20.37
N LYS A 40 -25.36 -13.91 20.50
CA LYS A 40 -26.80 -13.87 20.75
C LYS A 40 -27.03 -13.72 22.26
N VAL A 41 -27.65 -12.61 22.64
CA VAL A 41 -28.04 -12.36 24.03
C VAL A 41 -29.53 -12.59 24.18
N VAL A 42 -29.91 -13.51 25.09
CA VAL A 42 -31.29 -13.78 25.47
C VAL A 42 -31.53 -13.17 26.84
N ALA A 43 -32.17 -12.02 26.88
CA ALA A 43 -32.56 -11.35 28.12
C ALA A 43 -34.02 -11.65 28.44
N GLY A 44 -34.28 -12.69 29.25
CA GLY A 44 -35.60 -13.05 29.72
C GLY A 44 -36.58 -13.53 28.63
N ARG A 45 -37.88 -13.14 28.71
CA ARG A 45 -38.95 -13.52 27.77
C ARG A 45 -39.04 -12.71 26.49
N GLY A 46 -38.00 -11.84 26.19
CA GLY A 46 -37.98 -10.97 25.03
C GLY A 46 -37.43 -11.63 23.76
N ARG A 47 -37.55 -10.91 22.62
CA ARG A 47 -36.91 -11.30 21.36
C ARG A 47 -35.40 -11.33 21.53
N PRO A 48 -34.69 -12.38 21.09
CA PRO A 48 -33.24 -12.43 21.14
C PRO A 48 -32.61 -11.20 20.45
N THR A 49 -31.66 -10.58 21.12
CA THR A 49 -30.86 -9.48 20.56
C THR A 49 -29.45 -9.97 20.26
N PHE A 50 -28.81 -9.35 19.28
CA PHE A 50 -27.41 -9.61 18.96
C PHE A 50 -26.54 -8.45 19.46
N ARG A 51 -25.42 -8.80 20.08
CA ARG A 51 -24.35 -7.90 20.42
C ARG A 51 -23.14 -8.20 19.53
N TYR A 52 -22.39 -7.20 19.19
CA TYR A 52 -21.26 -7.26 18.29
C TYR A 52 -20.01 -6.81 19.01
N CYS A 53 -18.92 -7.57 18.88
CA CYS A 53 -17.61 -7.26 19.43
C CYS A 53 -16.53 -7.46 18.39
N LEU A 54 -15.37 -6.80 18.56
CA LEU A 54 -14.22 -7.01 17.71
C LEU A 54 -13.65 -8.42 17.89
N THR A 55 -13.26 -9.07 16.79
CA THR A 55 -12.41 -10.26 16.84
C THR A 55 -10.98 -9.88 17.18
N VAL A 56 -10.09 -10.86 17.35
CA VAL A 56 -8.64 -10.60 17.49
C VAL A 56 -8.09 -9.85 16.27
N ILE A 57 -8.58 -10.20 15.07
CA ILE A 57 -8.21 -9.52 13.82
C ILE A 57 -8.76 -8.09 13.83
N GLY A 58 -10.03 -7.92 14.22
CA GLY A 58 -10.65 -6.61 14.32
C GLY A 58 -9.97 -5.69 15.35
N HIS A 59 -9.53 -6.24 16.49
CA HIS A 59 -8.74 -5.47 17.45
C HIS A 59 -7.39 -5.01 16.88
N ARG A 60 -6.72 -5.86 16.12
CA ARG A 60 -5.47 -5.49 15.45
C ARG A 60 -5.68 -4.40 14.40
N ASP A 61 -6.76 -4.52 13.64
CA ASP A 61 -7.10 -3.55 12.59
C ASP A 61 -7.53 -2.19 13.18
N ALA A 62 -8.40 -2.20 14.19
CA ALA A 62 -8.92 -0.99 14.82
C ALA A 62 -7.93 -0.31 15.79
N GLY A 63 -7.06 -1.06 16.42
CA GLY A 63 -6.10 -0.56 17.42
C GLY A 63 -4.73 -0.25 16.85
N ALA A 64 -4.44 -0.65 15.60
CA ALA A 64 -3.18 -0.35 14.97
C ALA A 64 -3.19 1.08 14.42
N ASN A 65 -2.24 1.89 14.81
CA ASN A 65 -1.90 3.12 14.10
C ASN A 65 -0.55 2.95 13.37
N PRO A 66 -0.51 2.15 12.29
CA PRO A 66 0.72 1.91 11.55
C PRO A 66 1.24 3.18 10.87
N ALA A 67 0.38 4.15 10.61
CA ALA A 67 0.76 5.40 9.94
C ALA A 67 1.68 6.25 10.84
N ASP A 68 1.32 6.47 12.11
CA ASP A 68 2.16 7.24 13.04
C ASP A 68 3.48 6.54 13.31
N LEU A 69 3.47 5.20 13.43
CA LEU A 69 4.70 4.43 13.60
C LEU A 69 5.58 4.52 12.35
N ALA A 70 4.98 4.43 11.15
CA ALA A 70 5.72 4.55 9.90
C ALA A 70 6.33 5.95 9.75
N ASP A 71 5.58 7.02 10.07
CA ASP A 71 6.09 8.39 10.07
C ASP A 71 7.27 8.55 11.04
N ALA A 72 7.11 8.09 12.28
CA ALA A 72 8.19 8.18 13.27
C ALA A 72 9.45 7.41 12.82
N MET A 73 9.29 6.17 12.35
CA MET A 73 10.42 5.37 11.85
C MET A 73 11.08 6.02 10.62
N TRP A 74 10.29 6.60 9.72
CA TRP A 74 10.81 7.28 8.54
C TRP A 74 11.65 8.50 8.91
N ARG A 75 11.16 9.33 9.85
CA ARG A 75 11.91 10.49 10.36
C ARG A 75 13.24 10.07 10.99
N GLU A 76 13.26 8.99 11.77
CA GLU A 76 14.49 8.47 12.37
C GLU A 76 15.47 7.93 11.31
N ILE A 77 14.98 7.28 10.25
CA ILE A 77 15.84 6.86 9.13
C ILE A 77 16.47 8.07 8.44
N LEU A 78 15.68 9.12 8.19
CA LEU A 78 16.19 10.34 7.54
C LEU A 78 17.13 11.15 8.43
N ALA A 79 17.00 11.06 9.76
CA ALA A 79 17.87 11.70 10.72
C ALA A 79 19.27 11.03 10.86
N VAL A 80 19.46 9.85 10.26
CA VAL A 80 20.80 9.21 10.24
C VAL A 80 21.79 10.10 9.48
N GLU A 81 22.81 10.59 10.18
CA GLU A 81 23.80 11.52 9.64
C GLU A 81 24.67 10.88 8.54
N ASP A 82 25.05 9.59 8.73
CA ASP A 82 25.80 8.85 7.73
C ASP A 82 24.92 8.53 6.52
N GLU A 83 25.23 9.19 5.41
CA GLU A 83 24.48 9.08 4.17
C GLU A 83 24.50 7.65 3.60
N ALA A 84 25.61 6.91 3.73
CA ALA A 84 25.72 5.55 3.26
C ALA A 84 24.81 4.62 4.05
N ILE A 85 24.77 4.76 5.38
CA ILE A 85 23.87 4.00 6.26
C ILE A 85 22.43 4.36 5.98
N ARG A 86 22.10 5.65 5.85
CA ARG A 86 20.75 6.12 5.52
C ARG A 86 20.26 5.53 4.21
N ASN A 87 21.05 5.61 3.15
CA ASN A 87 20.71 5.06 1.84
C ASN A 87 20.56 3.53 1.88
N GLN A 88 21.38 2.83 2.67
CA GLN A 88 21.26 1.39 2.87
C GLN A 88 19.94 1.02 3.56
N LEU A 89 19.51 1.78 4.57
CA LEU A 89 18.22 1.55 5.26
C LEU A 89 17.04 1.78 4.32
N VAL A 90 17.05 2.89 3.57
CA VAL A 90 16.01 3.20 2.57
C VAL A 90 15.92 2.10 1.53
N SER A 91 17.06 1.66 0.99
CA SER A 91 17.12 0.56 0.00
C SER A 91 16.62 -0.76 0.58
N ALA A 92 16.96 -1.09 1.82
CA ALA A 92 16.50 -2.31 2.47
C ALA A 92 14.97 -2.34 2.64
N VAL A 93 14.35 -1.20 2.98
CA VAL A 93 12.90 -1.05 3.04
C VAL A 93 12.29 -1.21 1.65
N ALA A 94 12.82 -0.53 0.64
CA ALA A 94 12.36 -0.61 -0.74
C ALA A 94 12.39 -2.04 -1.28
N VAL A 95 13.50 -2.75 -1.08
CA VAL A 95 13.67 -4.15 -1.50
C VAL A 95 12.65 -5.06 -0.82
N ARG A 96 12.43 -4.88 0.48
CA ARG A 96 11.45 -5.69 1.24
C ARG A 96 10.02 -5.48 0.75
N LEU A 97 9.63 -4.23 0.52
CA LEU A 97 8.31 -3.90 -0.03
C LEU A 97 8.17 -4.45 -1.46
N GLY A 98 9.16 -4.24 -2.31
CA GLY A 98 9.16 -4.76 -3.68
C GLY A 98 9.10 -6.28 -3.75
N GLN A 99 9.77 -6.99 -2.83
CA GLN A 99 9.66 -8.45 -2.72
C GLN A 99 8.25 -8.91 -2.36
N GLN A 100 7.56 -8.19 -1.47
CA GLN A 100 6.16 -8.50 -1.12
C GLN A 100 5.23 -8.34 -2.32
N PHE A 101 5.44 -7.31 -3.15
CA PHE A 101 4.71 -7.13 -4.40
C PHE A 101 5.06 -8.22 -5.42
N ALA A 102 6.35 -8.52 -5.60
CA ALA A 102 6.81 -9.57 -6.52
C ALA A 102 6.20 -10.93 -6.20
N MET A 103 6.20 -11.35 -4.92
CA MET A 103 5.59 -12.61 -4.50
C MET A 103 4.09 -12.69 -4.82
N GLN A 104 3.37 -11.58 -4.76
CA GLN A 104 1.96 -11.55 -5.12
C GLN A 104 1.75 -11.60 -6.63
N LEU A 105 2.65 -10.99 -7.40
CA LEU A 105 2.64 -11.06 -8.87
C LEU A 105 2.98 -12.47 -9.40
N GLU A 106 3.94 -13.16 -8.76
CA GLU A 106 4.38 -14.50 -9.17
C GLU A 106 3.36 -15.59 -8.87
N ALA A 107 2.47 -15.39 -7.88
CA ALA A 107 1.46 -16.37 -7.51
C ALA A 107 0.47 -16.66 -8.65
N ASP A 108 0.40 -15.81 -9.67
CA ASP A 108 -0.65 -15.87 -10.69
C ASP A 108 -0.17 -16.39 -12.07
N GLN A 109 1.03 -16.12 -12.57
CA GLN A 109 1.53 -16.76 -13.82
C GLN A 109 3.05 -16.60 -14.10
N SER A 110 3.69 -17.69 -14.58
CA SER A 110 5.13 -17.75 -14.85
C SER A 110 5.59 -17.30 -16.25
N LYS A 111 4.72 -16.70 -17.08
CA LYS A 111 5.01 -16.39 -18.48
C LYS A 111 4.76 -14.93 -18.91
N ASP A 112 4.56 -14.02 -17.95
CA ASP A 112 4.26 -12.65 -18.28
C ASP A 112 5.47 -11.89 -18.80
N ASN A 113 5.27 -11.12 -19.84
CA ASN A 113 6.23 -10.11 -20.28
C ASN A 113 6.26 -8.93 -19.26
N PHE A 114 7.16 -7.98 -19.49
CA PHE A 114 7.33 -6.83 -18.60
C PHE A 114 6.07 -5.96 -18.49
N GLU A 115 5.40 -5.73 -19.61
CA GLU A 115 4.18 -4.92 -19.67
C GLU A 115 3.02 -5.59 -18.94
N ASP A 116 2.83 -6.90 -19.12
CA ASP A 116 1.80 -7.65 -18.37
C ASP A 116 2.03 -7.57 -16.86
N ARG A 117 3.31 -7.66 -16.43
CA ARG A 117 3.67 -7.49 -15.01
C ARG A 117 3.38 -6.09 -14.51
N MET A 118 3.61 -5.07 -15.34
CA MET A 118 3.32 -3.67 -15.01
C MET A 118 1.80 -3.44 -14.86
N HIS A 119 0.98 -3.98 -15.76
CA HIS A 119 -0.47 -3.93 -15.65
C HIS A 119 -0.97 -4.58 -14.37
N ARG A 120 -0.49 -5.79 -14.04
CA ARG A 120 -0.90 -6.47 -12.80
C ARG A 120 -0.42 -5.73 -11.54
N LEU A 121 0.77 -5.14 -11.58
CA LEU A 121 1.22 -4.29 -10.49
C LEU A 121 0.28 -3.09 -10.31
N SER A 122 -0.11 -2.42 -11.40
CA SER A 122 -1.06 -1.32 -11.38
C SER A 122 -2.43 -1.75 -10.82
N GLU A 123 -2.99 -2.87 -11.26
CA GLU A 123 -4.23 -3.42 -10.72
C GLU A 123 -4.16 -3.70 -9.21
N MET A 124 -3.05 -4.30 -8.77
CA MET A 124 -2.82 -4.59 -7.36
C MET A 124 -2.68 -3.30 -6.53
N MET A 125 -1.98 -2.29 -7.02
CA MET A 125 -1.86 -0.99 -6.37
C MET A 125 -3.22 -0.27 -6.33
N THR A 126 -3.98 -0.31 -7.41
CA THR A 126 -5.34 0.27 -7.48
C THR A 126 -6.30 -0.41 -6.51
N SER A 127 -6.21 -1.73 -6.33
CA SER A 127 -6.99 -2.46 -5.32
C SER A 127 -6.73 -1.99 -3.88
N ARG A 128 -5.57 -1.36 -3.65
CA ARG A 128 -5.14 -0.74 -2.40
C ARG A 128 -5.40 0.78 -2.36
N GLN A 129 -6.26 1.27 -3.24
CA GLN A 129 -6.64 2.68 -3.35
C GLN A 129 -5.51 3.63 -3.80
N MET A 130 -4.47 3.12 -4.42
CA MET A 130 -3.45 3.91 -5.10
C MET A 130 -3.88 4.11 -6.56
N LEU A 131 -4.01 5.37 -6.99
CA LEU A 131 -4.41 5.71 -8.36
C LEU A 131 -3.22 5.49 -9.30
N THR A 132 -3.24 4.36 -9.97
CA THR A 132 -2.18 3.96 -10.90
C THR A 132 -2.77 3.42 -12.19
N GLU A 133 -2.11 3.68 -13.29
CA GLU A 133 -2.44 3.11 -14.60
C GLU A 133 -1.18 2.83 -15.41
N VAL A 134 -1.29 2.02 -16.45
CA VAL A 134 -0.22 1.81 -17.42
C VAL A 134 -0.60 2.54 -18.69
N ILE A 135 0.23 3.50 -19.05
CA ILE A 135 0.10 4.28 -20.29
C ILE A 135 1.25 3.94 -21.25
N HIS A 136 1.18 4.43 -22.48
CA HIS A 136 2.27 4.30 -23.43
C HIS A 136 2.82 5.67 -23.81
N VAL A 137 4.14 5.79 -23.75
CA VAL A 137 4.87 6.94 -24.28
C VAL A 137 5.72 6.43 -25.45
N GLY A 138 5.23 6.67 -26.67
CA GLY A 138 5.73 5.97 -27.86
C GLY A 138 5.39 4.48 -27.81
N GLU A 139 6.40 3.62 -27.89
CA GLU A 139 6.26 2.16 -27.82
C GLU A 139 6.57 1.60 -26.39
N LEU A 140 6.90 2.46 -25.43
CA LEU A 140 7.32 2.03 -24.12
C LEU A 140 6.14 2.08 -23.12
N PRO A 141 5.88 0.99 -22.37
CA PRO A 141 4.93 1.00 -21.28
C PRO A 141 5.50 1.82 -20.12
N VAL A 142 4.65 2.65 -19.53
CA VAL A 142 4.97 3.55 -18.42
C VAL A 142 3.95 3.33 -17.31
N LEU A 143 4.42 3.09 -16.10
CA LEU A 143 3.56 3.05 -14.91
C LEU A 143 3.36 4.49 -14.44
N ASP A 144 2.11 4.96 -14.52
CA ASP A 144 1.70 6.29 -14.14
C ASP A 144 1.03 6.27 -12.76
N ILE A 145 1.52 7.10 -11.83
CA ILE A 145 1.02 7.21 -10.45
C ILE A 145 0.55 8.64 -10.22
N CYS A 146 -0.75 8.86 -10.35
CA CYS A 146 -1.35 10.20 -10.29
C CYS A 146 -1.55 10.73 -8.85
N ALA A 147 -1.41 9.90 -7.84
CA ALA A 147 -1.41 10.30 -6.44
C ALA A 147 -0.25 9.63 -5.70
N CYS A 148 0.62 10.42 -5.06
CA CYS A 148 1.70 9.88 -4.26
C CYS A 148 1.15 8.89 -3.21
N PRO A 149 1.61 7.64 -3.16
CA PRO A 149 1.16 6.67 -2.16
C PRO A 149 1.54 7.05 -0.72
N PHE A 150 2.56 7.91 -0.58
CA PHE A 150 3.13 8.29 0.71
C PHE A 150 3.29 9.82 0.85
N PRO A 151 2.21 10.63 0.67
CA PRO A 151 2.33 12.07 0.57
C PRO A 151 2.96 12.69 1.82
N THR A 152 2.54 12.26 3.02
CA THR A 152 3.08 12.76 4.29
C THR A 152 4.56 12.42 4.51
N LEU A 153 5.01 11.26 4.01
CA LEU A 153 6.40 10.84 4.14
C LEU A 153 7.31 11.52 3.09
N THR A 154 6.74 11.88 1.95
CA THR A 154 7.46 12.60 0.89
C THR A 154 7.79 14.03 1.30
N GLU A 155 6.91 14.67 2.08
CA GLU A 155 7.08 16.05 2.55
C GLU A 155 8.11 16.19 3.68
N VAL A 156 8.58 15.11 4.28
CA VAL A 156 9.52 15.14 5.42
C VAL A 156 10.94 15.53 5.00
N SER A 157 11.30 15.33 3.74
CA SER A 157 12.68 15.55 3.26
C SER A 157 12.72 16.02 1.81
N ASP A 158 13.53 17.05 1.56
CA ASP A 158 13.76 17.61 0.23
C ASP A 158 14.69 16.73 -0.65
N ASP A 159 15.32 15.70 -0.07
CA ASP A 159 16.30 14.85 -0.74
C ASP A 159 15.69 13.73 -1.61
N ARG A 160 14.37 13.69 -1.75
CA ARG A 160 13.62 12.71 -2.53
C ARG A 160 13.85 11.25 -2.11
N ALA A 161 14.17 11.01 -0.86
CA ALA A 161 14.41 9.65 -0.35
C ALA A 161 13.21 8.72 -0.59
N MET A 162 11.98 9.25 -0.46
CA MET A 162 10.76 8.47 -0.72
C MET A 162 10.62 8.13 -2.22
N CYS A 163 10.90 9.05 -3.13
CA CYS A 163 10.85 8.79 -4.57
C CYS A 163 11.88 7.73 -4.98
N ARG A 164 13.09 7.78 -4.41
CA ARG A 164 14.11 6.73 -4.62
C ARG A 164 13.67 5.38 -4.05
N LEU A 165 12.99 5.38 -2.91
CA LEU A 165 12.39 4.16 -2.33
C LEU A 165 11.35 3.58 -3.29
N GLU A 166 10.45 4.38 -3.81
CA GLU A 166 9.42 3.94 -4.77
C GLU A 166 10.04 3.35 -6.04
N GLU A 167 11.04 4.01 -6.62
CA GLU A 167 11.75 3.55 -7.81
C GLU A 167 12.37 2.15 -7.58
N GLN A 168 13.07 1.97 -6.46
CA GLN A 168 13.68 0.68 -6.12
C GLN A 168 12.63 -0.39 -5.80
N MET A 169 11.55 -0.02 -5.12
CA MET A 169 10.43 -0.91 -4.79
C MET A 169 9.75 -1.43 -6.07
N ILE A 170 9.43 -0.54 -7.00
CA ILE A 170 8.78 -0.88 -8.27
C ILE A 170 9.74 -1.72 -9.13
N SER A 171 11.01 -1.34 -9.24
CA SER A 171 12.04 -2.13 -9.93
C SER A 171 12.10 -3.55 -9.39
N LYS A 172 12.09 -3.71 -8.07
CA LYS A 172 12.12 -5.03 -7.42
C LYS A 172 10.83 -5.82 -7.65
N ALA A 173 9.67 -5.16 -7.64
CA ALA A 173 8.38 -5.78 -7.90
C ALA A 173 8.28 -6.31 -9.33
N LEU A 174 8.73 -5.52 -10.30
CA LEU A 174 8.68 -5.86 -11.73
C LEU A 174 9.80 -6.82 -12.14
N GLY A 175 10.86 -6.98 -11.34
CA GLY A 175 12.02 -7.81 -11.67
C GLY A 175 12.94 -7.21 -12.73
N GLN A 176 12.72 -5.95 -13.11
CA GLN A 176 13.54 -5.19 -14.05
C GLN A 176 13.72 -3.76 -13.51
N PRO A 177 14.88 -3.13 -13.76
CA PRO A 177 15.08 -1.75 -13.33
C PRO A 177 14.14 -0.81 -14.08
N VAL A 178 13.50 0.06 -13.30
CA VAL A 178 12.76 1.22 -13.81
C VAL A 178 13.39 2.49 -13.22
N HIS A 179 13.14 3.63 -13.84
CA HIS A 179 13.52 4.93 -13.32
C HIS A 179 12.33 5.89 -13.31
N LEU A 180 12.34 6.82 -12.37
CA LEU A 180 11.37 7.89 -12.28
C LEU A 180 11.65 8.92 -13.37
N SER A 181 10.85 8.90 -14.46
CA SER A 181 11.03 9.77 -15.63
C SER A 181 10.28 11.09 -15.52
N SER A 182 9.24 11.16 -14.68
CA SER A 182 8.45 12.37 -14.39
C SER A 182 8.08 12.36 -12.91
N CYS A 183 8.06 13.52 -12.24
CA CYS A 183 7.83 13.58 -10.81
C CYS A 183 6.95 14.78 -10.43
N ARG A 184 5.92 14.53 -9.63
CA ARG A 184 5.03 15.58 -9.10
C ARG A 184 5.75 16.64 -8.28
N LEU A 185 6.88 16.32 -7.65
CA LEU A 185 7.72 17.28 -6.96
C LEU A 185 8.44 18.23 -7.92
N ASP A 186 8.50 17.90 -9.21
CA ASP A 186 9.02 18.76 -10.27
C ASP A 186 7.93 19.61 -10.93
N GLY A 187 6.67 19.44 -10.52
CA GLY A 187 5.51 20.13 -11.06
C GLY A 187 4.74 19.34 -12.12
N ASP A 188 5.11 18.09 -12.36
CA ASP A 188 4.37 17.20 -13.25
C ASP A 188 3.02 16.78 -12.64
N GLU A 189 2.07 16.37 -13.47
CA GLU A 189 0.76 15.93 -13.01
C GLU A 189 0.83 14.60 -12.26
N CYS A 190 1.68 13.67 -12.72
CA CYS A 190 1.85 12.32 -12.21
C CYS A 190 3.33 11.97 -12.03
N CYS A 191 3.61 10.93 -11.23
CA CYS A 191 4.92 10.30 -11.18
C CYS A 191 4.95 9.14 -12.18
N GLN A 192 5.92 9.14 -13.12
CA GLN A 192 6.03 8.16 -14.19
C GLN A 192 7.28 7.29 -14.04
N PHE A 193 7.09 5.99 -14.12
CA PHE A 193 8.17 5.02 -14.03
C PHE A 193 8.30 4.25 -15.34
N THR A 194 9.47 4.36 -15.97
CA THR A 194 9.79 3.74 -17.25
C THR A 194 10.89 2.70 -17.10
N ALA A 195 10.87 1.66 -17.94
CA ALA A 195 11.95 0.67 -17.97
C ALA A 195 13.29 1.34 -18.34
N VAL A 196 14.35 0.94 -17.63
CA VAL A 196 15.70 1.32 -18.04
C VAL A 196 16.06 0.49 -19.26
N THR A 197 16.06 1.12 -20.45
CA THR A 197 16.61 0.50 -21.65
C THR A 197 18.13 0.44 -21.53
N VAL A 198 18.67 -0.76 -21.29
CA VAL A 198 20.10 -0.97 -21.40
C VAL A 198 20.42 -0.94 -22.89
N THR A 199 20.79 0.23 -23.40
CA THR A 199 21.42 0.31 -24.73
C THR A 199 22.73 -0.48 -24.65
N ALA A 200 22.78 -1.59 -25.38
CA ALA A 200 24.00 -2.36 -25.58
C ALA A 200 24.96 -1.57 -26.47
N GLU A 201 25.54 -0.48 -25.96
CA GLU A 201 26.61 0.25 -26.59
C GLU A 201 27.79 0.30 -25.63
N GLY A 202 28.77 -0.54 -25.85
CA GLY A 202 30.02 -0.48 -25.09
C GLY A 202 30.96 -1.66 -25.24
N THR A 203 31.01 -2.29 -26.42
CA THR A 203 32.15 -3.13 -26.79
C THR A 203 32.61 -2.78 -28.19
N ALA A 204 33.43 -1.75 -28.33
CA ALA A 204 34.24 -1.62 -29.51
C ALA A 204 35.53 -0.84 -29.23
N ASN A 205 36.61 -1.56 -29.42
CA ASN A 205 37.94 -1.08 -29.85
C ASN A 205 38.90 -0.47 -28.84
N GLY A 206 39.69 -1.34 -28.25
CA GLY A 206 41.08 -1.07 -28.00
C GLY A 206 41.93 -1.99 -28.88
N SER A 207 42.22 -1.54 -30.07
CA SER A 207 43.31 -2.13 -30.91
C SER A 207 44.13 -0.98 -31.46
N ALA A 208 45.33 -0.90 -31.01
CA ALA A 208 46.61 -0.63 -31.67
C ALA A 208 47.59 -0.02 -30.68
#